data_eba0a8ea815c0123f0cd93ee14afa2a2
#
_entry.id   eba0a8ea815c0123f0cd93ee14afa2a2
#
_cell.length_a   1.000
_cell.length_b   1.000
_cell.length_c   1.000
_cell.angle_alpha   90.00
_cell.angle_beta   90.00
_cell.angle_gamma   90.00
#
_symmetry.space_group_name_H-M   'P 1'
#
loop_
_entity.id
_entity.type
_entity.pdbx_description
1 polymer ?
#
loop_
_entity_poly.entity_id
_entity_poly.type
_entity_poly.pdbx_seq_one_letter_code
_entity_poly.pdbx_strand_id
1 'polypeptide(L)'
;HKVIVEEAVRAFKNCTIYGYEMLWNNYSFSGNSFFRITKDNLDKKIATIKAYSSQKHRTYMQADFIKSLATVRGVQSGNAFAECFEVIRLIQ
;
A
#
# COMPACT_ATOMS: atom_id res chain seq x y z
N HIS A 1 3.97 15.77 -0.87
CA HIS A 1 2.88 14.85 -0.51
C HIS A 1 1.72 15.53 0.19
N LYS A 2 2.03 16.40 1.14
CA LYS A 2 0.99 17.11 1.90
C LYS A 2 0.11 17.96 1.00
N VAL A 3 0.71 18.66 0.05
CA VAL A 3 -0.03 19.49 -0.90
C VAL A 3 -0.95 18.64 -1.77
N ILE A 4 -0.47 17.49 -2.23
CA ILE A 4 -1.28 16.57 -3.05
C ILE A 4 -2.48 16.06 -2.27
N VAL A 5 -2.29 15.69 -1.00
CA VAL A 5 -3.37 15.21 -0.15
C VAL A 5 -4.42 16.30 0.06
N GLU A 6 -4.01 17.53 0.36
CA GLU A 6 -4.92 18.66 0.56
C GLU A 6 -5.72 18.95 -0.70
N GLU A 7 -5.09 18.91 -1.87
CA GLU A 7 -5.78 19.14 -3.14
C GLU A 7 -6.75 18.00 -3.46
N ALA A 8 -6.38 16.75 -3.17
CA ALA A 8 -7.27 15.62 -3.38
C ALA A 8 -8.51 15.73 -2.50
N VAL A 9 -8.36 16.12 -1.24
CA VAL A 9 -9.47 16.29 -0.32
C VAL A 9 -10.44 17.37 -0.80
N ARG A 10 -9.92 18.44 -1.38
CA ARG A 10 -10.74 19.51 -1.95
C ARG A 10 -11.41 19.12 -3.26
N ALA A 11 -10.64 18.51 -4.17
CA ALA A 11 -11.10 18.18 -5.51
C ALA A 11 -12.14 17.07 -5.52
N PHE A 12 -12.00 16.09 -4.62
CA PHE A 12 -12.86 14.91 -4.58
C PHE A 12 -13.71 14.89 -3.31
N LYS A 13 -14.56 15.90 -3.17
CA LYS A 13 -15.35 16.11 -1.94
C LYS A 13 -16.28 14.96 -1.57
N ASN A 14 -16.79 14.24 -2.56
CA ASN A 14 -17.78 13.20 -2.37
C ASN A 14 -17.23 11.80 -2.63
N CYS A 15 -15.90 11.64 -2.56
CA CYS A 15 -15.24 10.36 -2.84
C CYS A 15 -14.53 9.83 -1.61
N THR A 16 -14.47 8.50 -1.50
CA THR A 16 -13.61 7.84 -0.54
C THR A 16 -12.16 8.03 -0.97
N ILE A 17 -11.31 8.37 -0.02
CA ILE A 17 -9.89 8.63 -0.29
C ILE A 17 -9.05 7.74 0.63
N TYR A 18 -8.18 6.94 0.02
CA TYR A 18 -7.22 6.09 0.73
C TYR A 18 -5.81 6.59 0.48
N GLY A 19 -4.99 6.59 1.52
CA GLY A 19 -3.55 6.77 1.39
C GLY A 19 -2.86 5.42 1.46
N TYR A 20 -1.93 5.16 0.57
CA TYR A 20 -1.20 3.90 0.57
C TYR A 20 0.15 4.02 1.27
N GLU A 21 0.67 2.87 1.71
CA GLU A 21 1.89 2.79 2.48
C GLU A 21 3.12 2.84 1.58
N MET A 22 4.02 3.79 1.87
CA MET A 22 5.31 3.94 1.21
C MET A 22 6.38 4.10 2.28
N LEU A 23 6.95 2.99 2.73
CA LEU A 23 7.86 3.00 3.88
C LEU A 23 9.06 3.92 3.70
N TRP A 24 9.52 4.10 2.48
CA TRP A 24 10.67 4.98 2.21
C TRP A 24 10.31 6.46 2.27
N ASN A 25 9.02 6.80 2.29
CA ASN A 25 8.57 8.19 2.34
C ASN A 25 7.77 8.51 3.61
N ASN A 26 7.24 7.48 4.28
CA ASN A 26 6.36 7.67 5.43
C ASN A 26 7.08 7.32 6.71
N TYR A 27 7.55 8.31 7.44
CA TYR A 27 8.05 8.08 8.80
C TYR A 27 6.93 7.76 9.77
N SER A 28 5.75 8.32 9.53
CA SER A 28 4.56 7.93 10.26
C SER A 28 3.45 7.62 9.28
N PHE A 29 2.79 6.51 9.50
CA PHE A 29 1.70 6.05 8.66
C PHE A 29 0.67 5.39 9.56
N SER A 30 -0.54 5.93 9.58
CA SER A 30 -1.63 5.39 10.37
C SER A 30 -2.47 4.44 9.53
N GLY A 31 -1.96 3.21 9.35
CA GLY A 31 -2.68 2.19 8.62
C GLY A 31 -3.85 1.66 9.43
N ASN A 32 -5.05 1.87 8.93
CA ASN A 32 -6.28 1.49 9.62
C ASN A 32 -7.29 0.75 8.73
N SER A 33 -6.95 0.50 7.49
CA SER A 33 -7.79 -0.23 6.57
C SER A 33 -6.98 -1.35 5.91
N PHE A 34 -7.42 -2.58 6.10
CA PHE A 34 -6.70 -3.76 5.64
C PHE A 34 -7.52 -4.47 4.57
N PHE A 35 -6.88 -4.76 3.46
CA PHE A 35 -7.49 -5.52 2.37
C PHE A 35 -6.75 -6.84 2.24
N ARG A 36 -7.46 -7.94 2.48
CA ARG A 36 -6.88 -9.27 2.31
C ARG A 36 -6.54 -9.49 0.83
N ILE A 37 -5.34 -10.02 0.59
CA ILE A 37 -4.94 -10.40 -0.75
C ILE A 37 -4.60 -11.88 -0.77
N THR A 38 -4.79 -12.51 -1.93
CA THR A 38 -4.44 -13.92 -2.13
C THR A 38 -2.97 -14.03 -2.48
N LYS A 39 -2.42 -15.25 -2.34
CA LYS A 39 -1.06 -15.52 -2.78
C LYS A 39 -0.90 -15.20 -4.27
N ASP A 40 -1.91 -15.55 -5.09
CA ASP A 40 -1.86 -15.28 -6.52
C ASP A 40 -1.77 -13.78 -6.80
N ASN A 41 -2.54 -12.96 -6.08
CA ASN A 41 -2.48 -11.51 -6.22
C ASN A 41 -1.11 -10.97 -5.82
N LEU A 42 -0.54 -11.50 -4.73
CA LEU A 42 0.79 -11.11 -4.28
C LEU A 42 1.85 -11.47 -5.32
N ASP A 43 1.78 -12.67 -5.89
CA ASP A 43 2.71 -13.12 -6.92
C ASP A 43 2.62 -12.25 -8.16
N LYS A 44 1.42 -11.86 -8.57
CA LYS A 44 1.21 -10.94 -9.69
C LYS A 44 1.81 -9.57 -9.42
N LYS A 45 1.64 -9.06 -8.21
CA LYS A 45 2.22 -7.78 -7.80
C LYS A 45 3.73 -7.82 -7.90
N ILE A 46 4.34 -8.87 -7.36
CA ILE A 46 5.79 -9.05 -7.40
C ILE A 46 6.30 -9.14 -8.84
N ALA A 47 5.62 -9.92 -9.68
CA ALA A 47 5.99 -10.06 -11.08
C ALA A 47 5.90 -8.72 -11.82
N THR A 48 4.86 -7.95 -11.57
CA THR A 48 4.67 -6.63 -12.17
C THR A 48 5.80 -5.68 -11.78
N ILE A 49 6.16 -5.66 -10.51
CA ILE A 49 7.21 -4.77 -10.01
C ILE A 49 8.57 -5.18 -10.60
N LYS A 50 8.85 -6.48 -10.70
CA LYS A 50 10.09 -6.97 -11.31
C LYS A 50 10.23 -6.60 -12.78
N ALA A 51 9.13 -6.34 -13.48
CA ALA A 51 9.15 -5.92 -14.87
C ALA A 51 9.68 -4.50 -15.06
N TYR A 52 9.71 -3.68 -14.01
CA TYR A 52 10.25 -2.33 -14.08
C TYR A 52 11.76 -2.35 -13.85
N SER A 53 12.51 -2.57 -14.93
CA SER A 53 13.96 -2.76 -14.84
C SER A 53 14.70 -1.58 -14.22
N SER A 54 14.24 -0.36 -14.42
CA SER A 54 14.85 0.83 -13.84
C SER A 54 14.79 0.89 -12.32
N GLN A 55 13.93 0.08 -11.70
CA GLN A 55 13.73 0.07 -10.25
C GLN A 55 14.29 -1.17 -9.57
N LYS A 56 14.85 -2.12 -10.31
CA LYS A 56 15.29 -3.42 -9.79
C LYS A 56 16.26 -3.35 -8.61
N HIS A 57 17.15 -2.39 -8.63
CA HIS A 57 18.20 -2.26 -7.63
C HIS A 57 17.74 -1.60 -6.34
N ARG A 58 16.54 -1.12 -6.29
CA ARG A 58 16.00 -0.48 -5.07
C ARG A 58 15.49 -1.51 -4.11
N THR A 59 15.84 -1.37 -2.83
CA THR A 59 15.49 -2.34 -1.78
C THR A 59 13.98 -2.57 -1.69
N TYR A 60 13.19 -1.50 -1.74
CA TYR A 60 11.74 -1.61 -1.60
C TYR A 60 11.05 -2.24 -2.81
N MET A 61 11.79 -2.50 -3.88
CA MET A 61 11.27 -3.17 -5.08
C MET A 61 11.62 -4.65 -5.09
N GLN A 62 12.31 -5.14 -4.08
CA GLN A 62 12.68 -6.56 -4.00
C GLN A 62 11.49 -7.40 -3.57
N ALA A 63 11.39 -8.60 -4.14
CA ALA A 63 10.30 -9.54 -3.85
C ALA A 63 10.20 -9.86 -2.35
N ASP A 64 11.33 -10.04 -1.69
CA ASP A 64 11.35 -10.38 -0.27
C ASP A 64 10.76 -9.27 0.58
N PHE A 65 11.06 -8.03 0.28
CA PHE A 65 10.51 -6.87 0.99
C PHE A 65 8.99 -6.81 0.82
N ILE A 66 8.52 -6.92 -0.41
CA ILE A 66 7.09 -6.84 -0.74
C ILE A 66 6.32 -7.96 -0.03
N LYS A 67 6.86 -9.17 -0.09
CA LYS A 67 6.25 -10.33 0.56
C LYS A 67 6.23 -10.16 2.08
N SER A 68 7.32 -9.68 2.65
CA SER A 68 7.43 -9.46 4.09
C SER A 68 6.42 -8.43 4.59
N LEU A 69 6.27 -7.32 3.86
CA LEU A 69 5.30 -6.30 4.23
C LEU A 69 3.87 -6.85 4.16
N ALA A 70 3.53 -7.58 3.11
CA ALA A 70 2.21 -8.20 2.97
C ALA A 70 1.95 -9.19 4.10
N THR A 71 2.96 -9.93 4.54
CA THR A 71 2.85 -10.89 5.64
C THR A 71 2.61 -10.17 6.98
N VAL A 72 3.36 -9.10 7.24
CA VAL A 72 3.19 -8.30 8.46
C VAL A 72 1.75 -7.75 8.54
N ARG A 73 1.28 -7.17 7.44
CA ARG A 73 -0.08 -6.63 7.40
C ARG A 73 -1.14 -7.72 7.49
N GLY A 74 -0.83 -8.90 6.96
CA GLY A 74 -1.69 -10.07 7.11
C GLY A 74 -1.84 -10.47 8.57
N VAL A 75 -0.73 -10.58 9.28
CA VAL A 75 -0.75 -10.92 10.72
C VAL A 75 -1.59 -9.92 11.50
N GLN A 76 -1.44 -8.64 11.23
CA GLN A 76 -2.18 -7.58 11.92
C GLN A 76 -3.69 -7.67 11.67
N SER A 77 -4.11 -8.21 10.55
CA SER A 77 -5.52 -8.30 10.16
C SER A 77 -6.10 -9.72 10.26
N GLY A 78 -5.32 -10.69 10.72
CA GLY A 78 -5.78 -12.07 10.84
C GLY A 78 -5.82 -12.81 9.51
N ASN A 79 -5.02 -12.42 8.53
CA ASN A 79 -4.95 -13.03 7.21
C ASN A 79 -3.53 -13.49 6.91
N ALA A 80 -3.38 -14.30 5.87
CA ALA A 80 -2.05 -14.71 5.41
C ALA A 80 -1.29 -13.52 4.82
N PHE A 81 -1.97 -12.75 3.97
CA PHE A 81 -1.41 -11.57 3.32
C PHE A 81 -2.45 -10.46 3.29
N ALA A 82 -1.99 -9.23 3.42
CA ALA A 82 -2.87 -8.08 3.32
C ALA A 82 -2.11 -6.85 2.85
N GLU A 83 -2.84 -5.87 2.35
CA GLU A 83 -2.33 -4.53 2.11
C GLU A 83 -3.01 -3.59 3.08
N CYS A 84 -2.27 -2.58 3.53
CA CYS A 84 -2.75 -1.62 4.50
C CYS A 84 -2.85 -0.24 3.88
N PHE A 85 -3.93 0.44 4.19
CA PHE A 85 -4.18 1.81 3.72
C PHE A 85 -4.58 2.69 4.89
N GLU A 86 -4.34 3.98 4.75
CA GLU A 86 -4.85 4.98 5.67
C GLU A 86 -6.15 5.52 5.07
N VAL A 87 -7.24 5.45 5.81
CA VAL A 87 -8.50 6.03 5.37
C VAL A 87 -8.45 7.53 5.65
N ILE A 88 -8.38 8.32 4.60
CA ILE A 88 -8.41 9.79 4.70
C ILE A 88 -9.86 10.25 4.76
N ARG A 89 -10.71 9.63 3.94
CA ARG A 89 -12.16 9.88 3.94
C ARG A 89 -12.87 8.62 3.45
N LEU A 90 -13.88 8.21 4.19
CA LEU A 90 -14.73 7.08 3.80
C LEU A 90 -16.16 7.58 3.59
N ILE A 91 -16.68 7.36 2.38
CA ILE A 91 -18.07 7.66 2.04
C ILE A 91 -18.72 6.34 1.62
N GLN A 92 -19.71 5.93 2.35
CA GLN A 92 -20.43 4.67 2.11
C GLN A 92 -21.67 4.87 1.27
#